data_2c9675827bbde89d6b04c09750acf7f1
#
_entry.id   2c9675827bbde89d6b04c09750acf7f1
#
_cell.length_a   1.000
_cell.length_b   1.000
_cell.length_c   1.000
_cell.angle_alpha   90.00
_cell.angle_beta   90.00
_cell.angle_gamma   90.00
#
_symmetry.space_group_name_H-M   'P 1'
#
loop_
_entity.id
_entity.type
_entity.pdbx_description
1 polymer ?
#
loop_
_entity_poly.entity_id
_entity_poly.type
_entity_poly.pdbx_seq_one_letter_code
_entity_poly.pdbx_strand_id
1 'polypeptide(L)'
;MSRPNTINRVMLVLFAAFMLSVPWSVPVFISNFWVSVITEILIWSLFAASVNLLFGYVGLLSFGQALYFGFGMYGVGIGIDQLHLTFWPAFGLGIVAAVTMALVSGVFAVRLTWHYFAIITVVFSLIFYFIAVRVKPLTGGDDGINFSMPPTFTFGRSVWSFTDPTFQYFFILAVVALCFYLMHRVIRSPLGKAFVAIRDNDVRASLICINIFLVRLTAFVMAGFLAGVAGALFAFFGRYASATYMFYQVSGEGVVWAIVGGAGTLFGPIIGTTLFIVIREIVSTHWEHHSLIVGLVAILVVILAPKGLVGLWRAGLEHFEHDRASKPVSRTLQVEP
;
A
#
# COMPACT_ATOMS: atom_id res chain seq x y z
N MET A 1 23.87 15.10 -2.45
CA MET A 1 22.52 15.21 -3.06
C MET A 1 22.68 15.02 -4.56
N SER A 2 22.58 13.80 -5.06
CA SER A 2 22.61 13.55 -6.51
C SER A 2 21.33 14.13 -7.13
N ARG A 3 21.50 14.96 -8.17
CA ARG A 3 20.37 15.42 -9.00
C ARG A 3 19.64 14.15 -9.51
N PRO A 4 18.32 14.10 -9.46
CA PRO A 4 17.61 12.97 -10.03
C PRO A 4 17.99 12.89 -11.51
N ASN A 5 18.58 11.75 -11.89
CA ASN A 5 18.98 11.51 -13.28
C ASN A 5 17.80 11.79 -14.19
N THR A 6 18.02 12.45 -15.31
CA THR A 6 16.99 12.77 -16.31
C THR A 6 16.15 11.54 -16.69
N ILE A 7 16.78 10.36 -16.68
CA ILE A 7 16.15 9.05 -16.88
C ILE A 7 15.04 8.78 -15.86
N ASN A 8 15.28 9.02 -14.55
CA ASN A 8 14.27 8.80 -13.51
C ASN A 8 13.07 9.75 -13.64
N ARG A 9 13.29 10.98 -14.11
CA ARG A 9 12.19 11.94 -14.37
C ARG A 9 11.37 11.51 -15.57
N VAL A 10 12.02 11.09 -16.65
CA VAL A 10 11.34 10.60 -17.86
C VAL A 10 10.51 9.36 -17.56
N MET A 11 11.07 8.39 -16.82
CA MET A 11 10.32 7.19 -16.41
C MET A 11 9.11 7.53 -15.54
N LEU A 12 9.22 8.47 -14.62
CA LEU A 12 8.10 8.89 -13.77
C LEU A 12 7.02 9.59 -14.58
N VAL A 13 7.38 10.44 -15.55
CA VAL A 13 6.43 11.09 -16.46
C VAL A 13 5.74 10.07 -17.36
N LEU A 14 6.48 9.10 -17.92
CA LEU A 14 5.90 8.03 -18.73
C LEU A 14 4.95 7.15 -17.92
N PHE A 15 5.30 6.82 -16.68
CA PHE A 15 4.42 6.06 -15.79
C PHE A 15 3.15 6.84 -15.45
N ALA A 16 3.27 8.14 -15.14
CA ALA A 16 2.11 8.99 -14.88
C ALA A 16 1.22 9.14 -16.13
N ALA A 17 1.80 9.33 -17.31
CA ALA A 17 1.07 9.40 -18.56
C ALA A 17 0.35 8.08 -18.88
N PHE A 18 1.00 6.94 -18.64
CA PHE A 18 0.38 5.62 -18.77
C PHE A 18 -0.81 5.48 -17.82
N MET A 19 -0.65 5.80 -16.53
CA MET A 19 -1.74 5.73 -15.54
C MET A 19 -2.92 6.64 -15.92
N LEU A 20 -2.66 7.81 -16.49
CA LEU A 20 -3.72 8.71 -16.96
C LEU A 20 -4.43 8.18 -18.20
N SER A 21 -3.77 7.42 -19.06
CA SER A 21 -4.35 6.87 -20.28
C SER A 21 -5.14 5.56 -20.08
N VAL A 22 -4.99 4.88 -18.96
CA VAL A 22 -5.59 3.57 -18.65
C VAL A 22 -7.08 3.47 -18.98
N PRO A 23 -7.98 4.40 -18.57
CA PRO A 23 -9.42 4.25 -18.82
C PRO A 23 -9.81 4.31 -20.30
N TRP A 24 -8.96 4.85 -21.15
CA TRP A 24 -9.21 4.92 -22.59
C TRP A 24 -8.44 3.86 -23.37
N SER A 25 -7.19 3.59 -22.98
CA SER A 25 -6.34 2.63 -23.69
C SER A 25 -6.71 1.17 -23.36
N VAL A 26 -6.92 0.83 -22.10
CA VAL A 26 -7.13 -0.56 -21.67
C VAL A 26 -8.45 -1.15 -22.23
N PRO A 27 -9.60 -0.46 -22.22
CA PRO A 27 -10.83 -1.00 -22.80
C PRO A 27 -10.72 -1.28 -24.31
N VAL A 28 -9.92 -0.50 -25.04
CA VAL A 28 -9.72 -0.66 -26.49
C VAL A 28 -8.87 -1.89 -26.81
N PHE A 29 -7.84 -2.17 -26.00
CA PHE A 29 -6.88 -3.23 -26.30
C PHE A 29 -7.22 -4.58 -25.62
N ILE A 30 -7.86 -4.57 -24.44
CA ILE A 30 -8.03 -5.80 -23.65
C ILE A 30 -9.49 -5.98 -23.21
N SER A 31 -9.97 -5.21 -22.22
CA SER A 31 -11.34 -5.30 -21.67
C SER A 31 -11.55 -4.25 -20.58
N ASN A 32 -12.82 -3.85 -20.33
CA ASN A 32 -13.21 -3.03 -19.18
C ASN A 32 -12.89 -3.68 -17.82
N PHE A 33 -12.84 -5.00 -17.76
CA PHE A 33 -12.47 -5.77 -16.55
C PHE A 33 -11.09 -5.35 -16.03
N TRP A 34 -10.11 -5.16 -16.90
CA TRP A 34 -8.75 -4.80 -16.49
C TRP A 34 -8.63 -3.39 -15.90
N VAL A 35 -9.56 -2.49 -16.21
CA VAL A 35 -9.63 -1.18 -15.54
C VAL A 35 -9.97 -1.38 -14.05
N SER A 36 -10.90 -2.28 -13.74
CA SER A 36 -11.25 -2.63 -12.35
C SER A 36 -10.07 -3.31 -11.62
N VAL A 37 -9.36 -4.22 -12.30
CA VAL A 37 -8.16 -4.88 -11.75
C VAL A 37 -7.05 -3.85 -11.43
N ILE A 38 -6.80 -2.92 -12.35
CA ILE A 38 -5.80 -1.86 -12.11
C ILE A 38 -6.24 -0.94 -10.95
N THR A 39 -7.54 -0.66 -10.84
CA THR A 39 -8.08 0.12 -9.71
C THR A 39 -7.87 -0.63 -8.38
N GLU A 40 -8.11 -1.93 -8.37
CA GLU A 40 -7.85 -2.79 -7.21
C GLU A 40 -6.36 -2.80 -6.85
N ILE A 41 -5.47 -2.92 -7.84
CA ILE A 41 -4.00 -2.84 -7.66
C ILE A 41 -3.60 -1.52 -6.99
N LEU A 42 -4.18 -0.39 -7.37
CA LEU A 42 -3.88 0.91 -6.75
C LEU A 42 -4.23 0.91 -5.25
N ILE A 43 -5.40 0.39 -4.88
CA ILE A 43 -5.85 0.33 -3.49
C ILE A 43 -4.94 -0.59 -2.67
N TRP A 44 -4.69 -1.80 -3.14
CA TRP A 44 -3.83 -2.76 -2.46
C TRP A 44 -2.36 -2.31 -2.42
N SER A 45 -1.90 -1.53 -3.41
CA SER A 45 -0.57 -0.91 -3.37
C SER A 45 -0.44 0.10 -2.23
N LEU A 46 -1.51 0.85 -1.94
CA LEU A 46 -1.53 1.76 -0.80
C LEU A 46 -1.52 0.99 0.53
N PHE A 47 -2.27 -0.12 0.61
CA PHE A 47 -2.22 -1.01 1.76
C PHE A 47 -0.81 -1.60 1.98
N ALA A 48 -0.20 -2.16 0.92
CA ALA A 48 1.17 -2.67 0.98
C ALA A 48 2.20 -1.58 1.33
N ALA A 49 1.98 -0.32 0.89
CA ALA A 49 2.81 0.81 1.27
C ALA A 49 2.70 1.13 2.77
N SER A 50 1.53 0.95 3.40
CA SER A 50 1.36 1.08 4.85
C SER A 50 2.19 0.05 5.61
N VAL A 51 2.18 -1.20 5.16
CA VAL A 51 3.02 -2.28 5.70
C VAL A 51 4.51 -1.97 5.51
N ASN A 52 4.89 -1.54 4.31
CA ASN A 52 6.27 -1.19 3.98
C ASN A 52 6.80 0.00 4.79
N LEU A 53 5.95 0.94 5.18
CA LEU A 53 6.35 2.04 6.06
C LEU A 53 6.86 1.52 7.40
N LEU A 54 6.17 0.55 8.02
CA LEU A 54 6.61 -0.05 9.28
C LEU A 54 7.77 -1.02 9.08
N PHE A 55 7.61 -1.99 8.21
CA PHE A 55 8.61 -3.05 8.02
C PHE A 55 9.86 -2.52 7.32
N GLY A 56 9.69 -1.81 6.21
CA GLY A 56 10.78 -1.40 5.34
C GLY A 56 11.58 -0.19 5.87
N TYR A 57 10.93 0.78 6.52
CA TYR A 57 11.59 2.01 6.99
C TYR A 57 11.87 2.03 8.49
N VAL A 58 10.99 1.45 9.33
CA VAL A 58 11.14 1.45 10.81
C VAL A 58 11.71 0.14 11.34
N GLY A 59 11.59 -0.94 10.56
CA GLY A 59 12.03 -2.27 10.97
C GLY A 59 11.06 -3.00 11.89
N LEU A 60 9.78 -2.59 11.94
CA LEU A 60 8.73 -3.20 12.74
C LEU A 60 7.82 -4.07 11.87
N LEU A 61 7.85 -5.39 12.08
CA LEU A 61 6.97 -6.32 11.39
C LEU A 61 5.58 -6.32 12.06
N SER A 62 4.58 -5.73 11.39
CA SER A 62 3.20 -5.66 11.89
C SER A 62 2.27 -6.54 11.07
N PHE A 63 1.50 -7.39 11.74
CA PHE A 63 0.38 -8.14 11.17
C PHE A 63 -0.98 -7.52 11.52
N GLY A 64 -0.99 -6.29 12.02
CA GLY A 64 -2.19 -5.56 12.41
C GLY A 64 -2.70 -4.57 11.35
N GLN A 65 -2.06 -4.43 10.19
CA GLN A 65 -2.47 -3.44 9.19
C GLN A 65 -3.87 -3.73 8.61
N ALA A 66 -4.23 -5.01 8.51
CA ALA A 66 -5.56 -5.47 8.13
C ALA A 66 -6.67 -4.92 9.06
N LEU A 67 -6.39 -4.78 10.35
CA LEU A 67 -7.31 -4.18 11.32
C LEU A 67 -7.69 -2.75 10.90
N TYR A 68 -6.71 -1.91 10.59
CA TYR A 68 -6.96 -0.50 10.20
C TYR A 68 -7.62 -0.39 8.84
N PHE A 69 -7.27 -1.28 7.92
CA PHE A 69 -7.98 -1.43 6.65
C PHE A 69 -9.46 -1.75 6.87
N GLY A 70 -9.76 -2.75 7.71
CA GLY A 70 -11.13 -3.11 8.06
C GLY A 70 -11.89 -1.98 8.79
N PHE A 71 -11.25 -1.24 9.72
CA PHE A 71 -11.87 -0.07 10.33
C PHE A 71 -12.18 1.03 9.31
N GLY A 72 -11.31 1.23 8.32
CA GLY A 72 -11.56 2.12 7.18
C GLY A 72 -12.79 1.70 6.39
N MET A 73 -12.90 0.40 6.08
CA MET A 73 -14.07 -0.17 5.38
C MET A 73 -15.35 -0.02 6.19
N TYR A 74 -15.36 -0.46 7.44
CA TYR A 74 -16.55 -0.41 8.29
C TYR A 74 -16.99 1.00 8.63
N GLY A 75 -16.04 1.93 8.79
CA GLY A 75 -16.38 3.34 8.99
C GLY A 75 -17.16 3.92 7.81
N VAL A 76 -16.81 3.55 6.58
CA VAL A 76 -17.57 3.90 5.38
C VAL A 76 -18.90 3.15 5.33
N GLY A 77 -18.90 1.82 5.52
CA GLY A 77 -20.11 1.00 5.45
C GLY A 77 -21.19 1.41 6.45
N ILE A 78 -20.81 1.55 7.73
CA ILE A 78 -21.71 2.01 8.81
C ILE A 78 -22.15 3.47 8.55
N GLY A 79 -21.22 4.31 8.08
CA GLY A 79 -21.52 5.70 7.77
C GLY A 79 -22.62 5.85 6.72
N ILE A 80 -22.61 5.02 5.69
CA ILE A 80 -23.62 5.08 4.61
C ILE A 80 -24.89 4.34 5.00
N ASP A 81 -24.77 3.10 5.49
CA ASP A 81 -25.91 2.21 5.73
C ASP A 81 -26.74 2.63 6.94
N GLN A 82 -26.11 2.94 8.06
CA GLN A 82 -26.80 3.21 9.32
C GLN A 82 -26.95 4.69 9.63
N LEU A 83 -25.91 5.50 9.32
CA LEU A 83 -25.93 6.94 9.60
C LEU A 83 -26.42 7.77 8.40
N HIS A 84 -26.70 7.13 7.26
CA HIS A 84 -27.17 7.78 6.02
C HIS A 84 -26.31 8.97 5.59
N LEU A 85 -24.99 8.87 5.84
CA LEU A 85 -24.02 9.92 5.49
C LEU A 85 -23.80 9.98 3.98
N THR A 86 -23.51 11.17 3.50
CA THR A 86 -23.01 11.37 2.13
C THR A 86 -21.58 10.89 2.00
N PHE A 87 -21.08 10.84 0.77
CA PHE A 87 -19.74 10.31 0.44
C PHE A 87 -18.61 10.86 1.32
N TRP A 88 -18.46 12.18 1.42
CA TRP A 88 -17.33 12.81 2.13
C TRP A 88 -17.33 12.56 3.64
N PRO A 89 -18.42 12.75 4.37
CA PRO A 89 -18.46 12.40 5.79
C PRO A 89 -18.22 10.91 6.05
N ALA A 90 -18.75 10.00 5.19
CA ALA A 90 -18.52 8.58 5.33
C ALA A 90 -17.04 8.23 5.11
N PHE A 91 -16.40 8.81 4.08
CA PHE A 91 -14.96 8.66 3.83
C PHE A 91 -14.13 9.16 5.01
N GLY A 92 -14.46 10.35 5.52
CA GLY A 92 -13.82 10.92 6.72
C GLY A 92 -13.99 10.05 7.97
N LEU A 93 -15.17 9.49 8.18
CA LEU A 93 -15.46 8.58 9.31
C LEU A 93 -14.59 7.32 9.24
N GLY A 94 -14.44 6.72 8.05
CA GLY A 94 -13.57 5.56 7.86
C GLY A 94 -12.12 5.86 8.22
N ILE A 95 -11.59 6.99 7.76
CA ILE A 95 -10.22 7.40 8.06
C ILE A 95 -10.04 7.68 9.56
N VAL A 96 -10.97 8.41 10.18
CA VAL A 96 -10.90 8.75 11.61
C VAL A 96 -10.99 7.49 12.47
N ALA A 97 -11.87 6.54 12.13
CA ALA A 97 -11.98 5.26 12.83
C ALA A 97 -10.66 4.47 12.77
N ALA A 98 -10.05 4.35 11.59
CA ALA A 98 -8.79 3.65 11.42
C ALA A 98 -7.63 4.32 12.17
N VAL A 99 -7.51 5.65 12.10
CA VAL A 99 -6.45 6.42 12.80
C VAL A 99 -6.62 6.33 14.31
N THR A 100 -7.84 6.45 14.81
CA THR A 100 -8.14 6.32 16.25
C THR A 100 -7.75 4.94 16.76
N MET A 101 -8.13 3.89 16.00
CA MET A 101 -7.76 2.52 16.35
C MET A 101 -6.25 2.30 16.27
N ALA A 102 -5.57 2.87 15.27
CA ALA A 102 -4.12 2.81 15.15
C ALA A 102 -3.42 3.54 16.32
N LEU A 103 -3.98 4.65 16.78
CA LEU A 103 -3.44 5.35 17.94
C LEU A 103 -3.61 4.52 19.23
N VAL A 104 -4.82 3.99 19.46
CA VAL A 104 -5.12 3.18 20.66
C VAL A 104 -4.24 1.94 20.70
N SER A 105 -4.24 1.13 19.66
CA SER A 105 -3.42 -0.09 19.60
C SER A 105 -1.92 0.20 19.56
N GLY A 106 -1.52 1.30 18.91
CA GLY A 106 -0.14 1.73 18.77
C GLY A 106 0.51 2.08 20.09
N VAL A 107 -0.20 2.78 21.01
CA VAL A 107 0.31 3.12 22.35
C VAL A 107 0.74 1.88 23.14
N PHE A 108 0.05 0.76 22.96
CA PHE A 108 0.41 -0.51 23.60
C PHE A 108 1.48 -1.25 22.79
N ALA A 109 1.30 -1.39 21.49
CA ALA A 109 2.13 -2.22 20.63
C ALA A 109 3.58 -1.72 20.53
N VAL A 110 3.80 -0.41 20.32
CA VAL A 110 5.15 0.14 20.07
C VAL A 110 6.10 0.11 21.25
N ARG A 111 5.60 -0.22 22.46
CA ARG A 111 6.41 -0.43 23.66
C ARG A 111 7.12 -1.79 23.69
N LEU A 112 6.65 -2.70 22.85
CA LEU A 112 7.15 -4.07 22.81
C LEU A 112 8.33 -4.19 21.85
N THR A 113 9.18 -5.19 22.11
CA THR A 113 10.28 -5.54 21.23
C THR A 113 9.80 -6.32 20.01
N TRP A 114 10.62 -6.40 19.00
CA TRP A 114 10.33 -6.86 17.66
C TRP A 114 9.37 -8.06 17.54
N HIS A 115 9.66 -9.18 18.20
CA HIS A 115 8.82 -10.38 18.15
C HIS A 115 7.48 -10.20 18.87
N TYR A 116 7.50 -9.59 20.05
CA TYR A 116 6.28 -9.33 20.82
C TYR A 116 5.38 -8.30 20.14
N PHE A 117 5.98 -7.34 19.43
CA PHE A 117 5.24 -6.39 18.62
C PHE A 117 4.44 -7.09 17.50
N ALA A 118 5.06 -8.04 16.79
CA ALA A 118 4.35 -8.80 15.75
C ALA A 118 3.18 -9.60 16.33
N ILE A 119 3.41 -10.29 17.46
CA ILE A 119 2.38 -11.12 18.12
C ILE A 119 1.21 -10.25 18.60
N ILE A 120 1.47 -9.14 19.28
CA ILE A 120 0.39 -8.30 19.82
C ILE A 120 -0.46 -7.68 18.69
N THR A 121 0.14 -7.35 17.55
CA THR A 121 -0.60 -6.83 16.39
C THR A 121 -1.49 -7.88 15.74
N VAL A 122 -1.08 -9.16 15.71
CA VAL A 122 -1.95 -10.29 15.35
C VAL A 122 -3.13 -10.40 16.30
N VAL A 123 -2.86 -10.35 17.61
CA VAL A 123 -3.89 -10.48 18.66
C VAL A 123 -4.93 -9.37 18.52
N PHE A 124 -4.52 -8.12 18.32
CA PHE A 124 -5.46 -7.02 18.06
C PHE A 124 -6.31 -7.29 16.81
N SER A 125 -5.70 -7.73 15.73
CA SER A 125 -6.42 -8.06 14.49
C SER A 125 -7.47 -9.15 14.73
N LEU A 126 -7.13 -10.22 15.44
CA LEU A 126 -8.05 -11.31 15.77
C LEU A 126 -9.17 -10.87 16.71
N ILE A 127 -8.88 -10.11 17.76
CA ILE A 127 -9.89 -9.63 18.72
C ILE A 127 -10.97 -8.84 17.97
N PHE A 128 -10.56 -7.86 17.15
CA PHE A 128 -11.52 -7.03 16.42
C PHE A 128 -12.22 -7.76 15.28
N TYR A 129 -11.55 -8.73 14.64
CA TYR A 129 -12.19 -9.65 13.71
C TYR A 129 -13.35 -10.39 14.38
N PHE A 130 -13.10 -11.04 15.54
CA PHE A 130 -14.16 -11.77 16.26
C PHE A 130 -15.24 -10.84 16.81
N ILE A 131 -14.91 -9.61 17.22
CA ILE A 131 -15.90 -8.61 17.61
C ILE A 131 -16.78 -8.27 16.41
N ALA A 132 -16.17 -8.01 15.24
CA ALA A 132 -16.90 -7.69 14.02
C ALA A 132 -17.85 -8.81 13.61
N VAL A 133 -17.42 -10.08 13.67
CA VAL A 133 -18.25 -11.25 13.38
C VAL A 133 -19.42 -11.39 14.38
N ARG A 134 -19.21 -11.06 15.67
CA ARG A 134 -20.20 -11.24 16.74
C ARG A 134 -21.24 -10.12 16.82
N VAL A 135 -20.85 -8.90 16.53
CA VAL A 135 -21.71 -7.70 16.67
C VAL A 135 -22.54 -7.51 15.38
N LYS A 136 -23.36 -8.51 15.02
CA LYS A 136 -24.19 -8.52 13.81
C LYS A 136 -25.02 -7.23 13.57
N PRO A 137 -25.66 -6.63 14.58
CA PRO A 137 -26.47 -5.42 14.35
C PRO A 137 -25.68 -4.22 13.80
N LEU A 138 -24.36 -4.17 14.06
CA LEU A 138 -23.51 -3.06 13.65
C LEU A 138 -22.69 -3.38 12.38
N THR A 139 -22.25 -4.62 12.25
CA THR A 139 -21.25 -5.03 11.25
C THR A 139 -21.78 -5.96 10.16
N GLY A 140 -23.03 -6.44 10.32
CA GLY A 140 -23.59 -7.49 9.48
C GLY A 140 -23.03 -8.91 9.80
N GLY A 141 -22.04 -9.02 10.71
CA GLY A 141 -21.42 -10.30 11.06
C GLY A 141 -20.55 -10.88 9.93
N ASP A 142 -20.72 -12.18 9.65
CA ASP A 142 -20.00 -12.88 8.59
C ASP A 142 -20.39 -12.39 7.18
N ASP A 143 -21.65 -11.99 6.98
CA ASP A 143 -22.14 -11.51 5.69
C ASP A 143 -21.65 -10.10 5.37
N GLY A 144 -21.21 -9.36 6.39
CA GLY A 144 -20.76 -7.98 6.26
C GLY A 144 -21.91 -7.01 5.96
N ILE A 145 -21.55 -5.77 5.62
CA ILE A 145 -22.50 -4.71 5.24
C ILE A 145 -22.37 -4.46 3.74
N ASN A 146 -23.46 -4.68 3.01
CA ASN A 146 -23.59 -4.25 1.63
C ASN A 146 -24.40 -2.95 1.60
N PHE A 147 -23.87 -1.93 0.95
CA PHE A 147 -24.51 -0.62 0.88
C PHE A 147 -24.62 -0.15 -0.57
N SER A 148 -25.70 0.59 -0.86
CA SER A 148 -25.85 1.29 -2.12
C SER A 148 -25.07 2.60 -2.09
N MET A 149 -24.40 2.94 -3.21
CA MET A 149 -23.68 4.21 -3.30
C MET A 149 -24.62 5.38 -3.07
N PRO A 150 -24.24 6.35 -2.24
CA PRO A 150 -25.00 7.60 -2.11
C PRO A 150 -25.08 8.29 -3.49
N PRO A 151 -26.25 8.83 -3.83
CA PRO A 151 -26.63 9.08 -5.21
C PRO A 151 -25.80 10.08 -5.98
N THR A 152 -24.90 10.88 -5.44
CA THR A 152 -24.15 11.78 -6.31
C THR A 152 -23.06 12.60 -5.63
N PHE A 153 -21.99 12.73 -6.36
CA PHE A 153 -20.99 13.75 -6.19
C PHE A 153 -21.47 15.02 -6.91
N THR A 154 -22.11 15.94 -6.22
CA THR A 154 -22.53 17.21 -6.82
C THR A 154 -21.37 18.21 -6.74
N PHE A 155 -20.64 18.37 -7.82
CA PHE A 155 -19.70 19.47 -7.99
C PHE A 155 -20.32 20.47 -8.99
N GLY A 156 -21.04 21.45 -8.49
CA GLY A 156 -21.74 22.43 -9.32
C GLY A 156 -22.90 21.83 -10.16
N ARG A 157 -22.87 22.04 -11.48
CA ARG A 157 -23.89 21.56 -12.44
C ARG A 157 -23.67 20.14 -12.93
N SER A 158 -22.49 19.55 -12.71
CA SER A 158 -22.15 18.21 -13.18
C SER A 158 -22.41 17.19 -12.08
N VAL A 159 -23.26 16.22 -12.38
CA VAL A 159 -23.58 15.08 -11.53
C VAL A 159 -22.61 13.95 -11.88
N TRP A 160 -21.59 13.76 -11.04
CA TRP A 160 -20.61 12.67 -11.19
C TRP A 160 -21.01 11.53 -10.27
N SER A 161 -21.33 10.39 -10.83
CA SER A 161 -21.67 9.20 -10.06
C SER A 161 -20.41 8.35 -9.82
N PHE A 162 -20.17 7.95 -8.57
CA PHE A 162 -19.11 6.99 -8.26
C PHE A 162 -19.39 5.58 -8.84
N THR A 163 -20.54 5.42 -9.48
CA THR A 163 -20.93 4.23 -10.23
C THR A 163 -20.22 4.13 -11.57
N ASP A 164 -19.76 5.27 -12.13
CA ASP A 164 -18.99 5.30 -13.37
C ASP A 164 -17.55 4.78 -13.11
N PRO A 165 -17.13 3.68 -13.75
CA PRO A 165 -15.79 3.09 -13.57
C PRO A 165 -14.66 4.07 -13.86
N THR A 166 -14.83 4.96 -14.83
CA THR A 166 -13.82 5.96 -15.21
C THR A 166 -13.62 6.98 -14.10
N PHE A 167 -14.71 7.51 -13.55
CA PHE A 167 -14.62 8.46 -12.44
C PHE A 167 -14.06 7.79 -11.19
N GLN A 168 -14.50 6.57 -10.87
CA GLN A 168 -14.00 5.77 -9.74
C GLN A 168 -12.48 5.56 -9.84
N TYR A 169 -11.98 5.20 -11.02
CA TYR A 169 -10.56 5.03 -11.27
C TYR A 169 -9.76 6.32 -11.00
N PHE A 170 -10.17 7.44 -11.59
CA PHE A 170 -9.44 8.71 -11.42
C PHE A 170 -9.47 9.22 -9.99
N PHE A 171 -10.58 9.06 -9.29
CA PHE A 171 -10.68 9.43 -7.90
C PHE A 171 -9.71 8.60 -7.04
N ILE A 172 -9.72 7.27 -7.20
CA ILE A 172 -8.82 6.37 -6.48
C ILE A 172 -7.36 6.67 -6.83
N LEU A 173 -7.04 6.87 -8.10
CA LEU A 173 -5.71 7.26 -8.56
C LEU A 173 -5.23 8.55 -7.89
N ALA A 174 -6.09 9.58 -7.83
CA ALA A 174 -5.75 10.86 -7.21
C ALA A 174 -5.47 10.73 -5.71
N VAL A 175 -6.31 10.00 -4.97
CA VAL A 175 -6.13 9.77 -3.53
C VAL A 175 -4.88 8.94 -3.26
N VAL A 176 -4.67 7.87 -4.00
CA VAL A 176 -3.48 7.01 -3.87
C VAL A 176 -2.21 7.80 -4.20
N ALA A 177 -2.20 8.57 -5.29
CA ALA A 177 -1.06 9.42 -5.66
C ALA A 177 -0.75 10.47 -4.58
N LEU A 178 -1.79 11.08 -3.99
CA LEU A 178 -1.64 12.02 -2.87
C LEU A 178 -1.01 11.32 -1.64
N CYS A 179 -1.49 10.14 -1.28
CA CYS A 179 -0.94 9.36 -0.17
C CYS A 179 0.54 8.97 -0.40
N PHE A 180 0.89 8.51 -1.61
CA PHE A 180 2.28 8.23 -1.97
C PHE A 180 3.16 9.49 -1.97
N TYR A 181 2.63 10.62 -2.41
CA TYR A 181 3.32 11.92 -2.32
C TYR A 181 3.58 12.32 -0.87
N LEU A 182 2.58 12.22 0.01
CA LEU A 182 2.72 12.51 1.44
C LEU A 182 3.75 11.57 2.09
N MET A 183 3.65 10.26 1.81
CA MET A 183 4.63 9.27 2.29
C MET A 183 6.06 9.61 1.81
N HIS A 184 6.23 9.98 0.55
CA HIS A 184 7.52 10.42 0.00
C HIS A 184 8.09 11.65 0.73
N ARG A 185 7.24 12.62 1.05
CA ARG A 185 7.64 13.83 1.80
C ARG A 185 8.08 13.47 3.22
N VAL A 186 7.36 12.57 3.88
CA VAL A 186 7.71 12.10 5.23
C VAL A 186 9.01 11.32 5.23
N ILE A 187 9.20 10.39 4.32
CA ILE A 187 10.44 9.58 4.23
C ILE A 187 11.67 10.48 4.01
N ARG A 188 11.55 11.57 3.26
CA ARG A 188 12.64 12.53 3.02
C ARG A 188 12.83 13.55 4.14
N SER A 189 11.91 13.64 5.08
CA SER A 189 11.97 14.57 6.22
C SER A 189 12.95 14.08 7.31
N PRO A 190 13.26 14.91 8.33
CA PRO A 190 13.99 14.48 9.50
C PRO A 190 13.35 13.28 10.22
N LEU A 191 12.01 13.19 10.21
CA LEU A 191 11.28 12.06 10.78
C LEU A 191 11.59 10.74 10.04
N GLY A 192 11.65 10.76 8.71
CA GLY A 192 12.03 9.58 7.92
C GLY A 192 13.47 9.12 8.18
N LYS A 193 14.38 10.07 8.43
CA LYS A 193 15.74 9.73 8.87
C LYS A 193 15.76 9.08 10.25
N ALA A 194 14.91 9.55 11.17
CA ALA A 194 14.74 8.95 12.49
C ALA A 194 14.16 7.51 12.39
N PHE A 195 13.26 7.23 11.45
CA PHE A 195 12.77 5.87 11.17
C PHE A 195 13.92 4.93 10.83
N VAL A 196 14.76 5.32 9.86
CA VAL A 196 15.90 4.51 9.42
C VAL A 196 16.93 4.35 10.55
N ALA A 197 17.20 5.40 11.33
CA ALA A 197 18.12 5.32 12.48
C ALA A 197 17.65 4.30 13.52
N ILE A 198 16.36 4.26 13.83
CA ILE A 198 15.77 3.27 14.75
C ILE A 198 15.84 1.86 14.16
N ARG A 199 15.54 1.70 12.86
CA ARG A 199 15.64 0.42 12.17
C ARG A 199 17.05 -0.16 12.23
N ASP A 200 18.05 0.69 12.04
CA ASP A 200 19.44 0.26 12.01
C ASP A 200 19.97 -0.09 13.40
N ASN A 201 19.65 0.70 14.44
CA ASN A 201 19.97 0.39 15.83
C ASN A 201 19.25 1.30 16.83
N ASP A 202 18.31 0.75 17.60
CA ASP A 202 17.53 1.44 18.62
C ASP A 202 18.41 2.12 19.68
N VAL A 203 19.43 1.39 20.16
CA VAL A 203 20.29 1.88 21.24
C VAL A 203 21.09 3.09 20.76
N ARG A 204 21.66 3.02 19.57
CA ARG A 204 22.38 4.16 18.97
C ARG A 204 21.47 5.35 18.72
N ALA A 205 20.23 5.12 18.29
CA ALA A 205 19.26 6.18 18.09
C ALA A 205 18.89 6.89 19.41
N SER A 206 18.79 6.16 20.51
CA SER A 206 18.53 6.75 21.84
C SER A 206 19.67 7.63 22.35
N LEU A 207 20.92 7.27 22.06
CA LEU A 207 22.10 8.04 22.47
C LEU A 207 22.20 9.42 21.81
N ILE A 208 21.58 9.60 20.65
CA ILE A 208 21.46 10.91 19.98
C ILE A 208 20.12 11.60 20.26
N CYS A 209 19.52 11.31 21.43
CA CYS A 209 18.28 11.93 21.94
C CYS A 209 17.04 11.73 21.05
N ILE A 210 16.96 10.69 20.22
CA ILE A 210 15.76 10.33 19.51
C ILE A 210 14.81 9.62 20.46
N ASN A 211 13.57 10.14 20.62
CA ASN A 211 12.54 9.47 21.40
C ASN A 211 11.94 8.31 20.59
N ILE A 212 12.43 7.09 20.86
CA ILE A 212 12.05 5.88 20.13
C ILE A 212 10.54 5.63 20.16
N PHE A 213 9.91 5.81 21.36
CA PHE A 213 8.47 5.60 21.52
C PHE A 213 7.64 6.52 20.62
N LEU A 214 7.91 7.81 20.64
CA LEU A 214 7.15 8.78 19.85
C LEU A 214 7.36 8.56 18.34
N VAL A 215 8.58 8.27 17.92
CA VAL A 215 8.91 8.04 16.51
C VAL A 215 8.23 6.77 15.99
N ARG A 216 8.27 5.66 16.75
CA ARG A 216 7.57 4.42 16.41
C ARG A 216 6.06 4.61 16.40
N LEU A 217 5.49 5.32 17.39
CA LEU A 217 4.06 5.60 17.46
C LEU A 217 3.60 6.44 16.26
N THR A 218 4.36 7.47 15.89
CA THR A 218 4.06 8.30 14.74
C THR A 218 4.06 7.47 13.45
N ALA A 219 5.07 6.61 13.24
CA ALA A 219 5.13 5.72 12.09
C ALA A 219 3.93 4.76 12.06
N PHE A 220 3.55 4.23 13.22
CA PHE A 220 2.44 3.29 13.35
C PHE A 220 1.09 3.93 13.02
N VAL A 221 0.83 5.13 13.54
CA VAL A 221 -0.38 5.90 13.25
C VAL A 221 -0.44 6.31 11.77
N MET A 222 0.69 6.71 11.19
CA MET A 222 0.77 7.01 9.75
C MET A 222 0.52 5.78 8.89
N ALA A 223 1.04 4.62 9.26
CA ALA A 223 0.76 3.36 8.57
C ALA A 223 -0.72 2.99 8.71
N GLY A 224 -1.31 3.13 9.91
CA GLY A 224 -2.75 2.95 10.12
C GLY A 224 -3.62 3.91 9.31
N PHE A 225 -3.20 5.17 9.16
CA PHE A 225 -3.84 6.13 8.27
C PHE A 225 -3.84 5.64 6.81
N LEU A 226 -2.70 5.22 6.27
CA LEU A 226 -2.60 4.73 4.89
C LEU A 226 -3.45 3.47 4.68
N ALA A 227 -3.43 2.53 5.63
CA ALA A 227 -4.25 1.33 5.58
C ALA A 227 -5.75 1.67 5.68
N GLY A 228 -6.13 2.62 6.54
CA GLY A 228 -7.50 3.10 6.67
C GLY A 228 -8.03 3.78 5.41
N VAL A 229 -7.21 4.62 4.77
CA VAL A 229 -7.55 5.21 3.46
C VAL A 229 -7.75 4.12 2.41
N ALA A 230 -6.85 3.13 2.35
CA ALA A 230 -6.97 2.00 1.43
C ALA A 230 -8.27 1.21 1.67
N GLY A 231 -8.60 0.93 2.95
CA GLY A 231 -9.85 0.25 3.32
C GLY A 231 -11.10 1.05 2.97
N ALA A 232 -11.11 2.36 3.23
CA ALA A 232 -12.21 3.23 2.86
C ALA A 232 -12.42 3.29 1.33
N LEU A 233 -11.33 3.37 0.55
CA LEU A 233 -11.40 3.32 -0.92
C LEU A 233 -11.92 1.95 -1.40
N PHE A 234 -11.49 0.86 -0.75
CA PHE A 234 -11.93 -0.48 -1.09
C PHE A 234 -13.42 -0.70 -0.81
N ALA A 235 -13.93 -0.14 0.30
CA ALA A 235 -15.36 -0.17 0.60
C ALA A 235 -16.19 0.53 -0.50
N PHE A 236 -15.76 1.69 -0.96
CA PHE A 236 -16.42 2.37 -2.08
C PHE A 236 -16.28 1.62 -3.41
N PHE A 237 -15.13 1.00 -3.65
CA PHE A 237 -14.87 0.22 -4.86
C PHE A 237 -15.78 -1.01 -4.93
N GLY A 238 -15.81 -1.82 -3.85
CA GLY A 238 -16.58 -3.06 -3.77
C GLY A 238 -18.03 -2.87 -3.32
N ARG A 239 -18.39 -1.71 -2.75
CA ARG A 239 -19.70 -1.39 -2.17
C ARG A 239 -20.08 -2.32 -1.02
N TYR A 240 -19.09 -2.82 -0.31
CA TYR A 240 -19.29 -3.69 0.85
C TYR A 240 -18.20 -3.49 1.88
N ALA A 241 -18.48 -3.90 3.13
CA ALA A 241 -17.51 -3.99 4.21
C ALA A 241 -17.66 -5.35 4.90
N SER A 242 -16.55 -6.10 5.03
CA SER A 242 -16.55 -7.45 5.61
C SER A 242 -15.47 -7.61 6.67
N ALA A 243 -15.78 -8.38 7.72
CA ALA A 243 -14.85 -8.72 8.78
C ALA A 243 -13.62 -9.49 8.27
N THR A 244 -13.75 -10.25 7.19
CA THR A 244 -12.66 -11.05 6.59
C THR A 244 -11.43 -10.20 6.31
N TYR A 245 -11.59 -8.94 5.94
CA TYR A 245 -10.48 -8.01 5.67
C TYR A 245 -9.77 -7.51 6.94
N MET A 246 -10.31 -7.78 8.14
CA MET A 246 -9.63 -7.53 9.41
C MET A 246 -8.70 -8.67 9.82
N PHE A 247 -8.78 -9.82 9.15
CA PHE A 247 -8.01 -11.00 9.55
C PHE A 247 -6.52 -10.81 9.28
N TYR A 248 -5.67 -11.25 10.21
CA TYR A 248 -4.21 -11.04 10.15
C TYR A 248 -3.54 -11.58 8.88
N GLN A 249 -4.15 -12.56 8.22
CA GLN A 249 -3.65 -13.13 6.96
C GLN A 249 -3.56 -12.07 5.86
N VAL A 250 -4.51 -11.14 5.79
CA VAL A 250 -4.48 -10.01 4.84
C VAL A 250 -3.26 -9.13 5.09
N SER A 251 -2.89 -8.90 6.36
CA SER A 251 -1.63 -8.21 6.68
C SER A 251 -0.41 -9.01 6.22
N GLY A 252 -0.45 -10.35 6.35
CA GLY A 252 0.60 -11.24 5.87
C GLY A 252 0.82 -11.14 4.36
N GLU A 253 -0.26 -11.08 3.58
CA GLU A 253 -0.18 -10.85 2.13
C GLU A 253 0.47 -9.51 1.81
N GLY A 254 0.09 -8.43 2.51
CA GLY A 254 0.72 -7.12 2.38
C GLY A 254 2.22 -7.13 2.69
N VAL A 255 2.65 -7.91 3.69
CA VAL A 255 4.08 -8.12 4.01
C VAL A 255 4.80 -8.80 2.85
N VAL A 256 4.22 -9.87 2.30
CA VAL A 256 4.80 -10.59 1.16
C VAL A 256 4.94 -9.65 -0.05
N TRP A 257 3.91 -8.87 -0.37
CA TRP A 257 3.95 -7.91 -1.48
C TRP A 257 5.03 -6.84 -1.28
N ALA A 258 5.19 -6.34 -0.05
CA ALA A 258 6.22 -5.35 0.27
C ALA A 258 7.64 -5.94 0.17
N ILE A 259 7.86 -7.19 0.61
CA ILE A 259 9.17 -7.87 0.54
C ILE A 259 9.54 -8.17 -0.91
N VAL A 260 8.62 -8.81 -1.66
CA VAL A 260 8.83 -9.18 -3.05
C VAL A 260 9.05 -7.97 -3.95
N GLY A 261 8.29 -6.91 -3.72
CA GLY A 261 8.48 -5.66 -4.44
C GLY A 261 9.82 -4.97 -4.12
N GLY A 262 10.27 -5.07 -2.87
CA GLY A 262 11.51 -4.46 -2.34
C GLY A 262 11.23 -3.59 -1.12
N ALA A 263 11.41 -4.18 0.06
CA ALA A 263 11.20 -3.51 1.34
C ALA A 263 12.09 -2.26 1.48
N GLY A 264 11.55 -1.20 2.08
CA GLY A 264 12.25 0.07 2.26
C GLY A 264 12.39 0.91 0.98
N THR A 265 11.68 0.55 -0.10
CA THR A 265 11.58 1.38 -1.30
C THR A 265 10.15 1.92 -1.47
N LEU A 266 10.01 3.11 -2.07
CA LEU A 266 8.69 3.73 -2.25
C LEU A 266 7.83 2.98 -3.28
N PHE A 267 8.44 2.51 -4.37
CA PHE A 267 7.77 1.83 -5.49
C PHE A 267 7.67 0.31 -5.34
N GLY A 268 8.42 -0.27 -4.38
CA GLY A 268 8.38 -1.70 -4.10
C GLY A 268 6.96 -2.25 -3.90
N PRO A 269 6.17 -1.68 -2.99
CA PRO A 269 4.79 -2.12 -2.75
C PRO A 269 3.93 -2.16 -4.03
N ILE A 270 4.07 -1.17 -4.91
CA ILE A 270 3.32 -1.12 -6.18
C ILE A 270 3.69 -2.30 -7.07
N ILE A 271 5.00 -2.54 -7.24
CA ILE A 271 5.50 -3.63 -8.10
C ILE A 271 5.12 -5.00 -7.53
N GLY A 272 5.29 -5.19 -6.21
CA GLY A 272 4.91 -6.45 -5.56
C GLY A 272 3.42 -6.72 -5.66
N THR A 273 2.58 -5.76 -5.32
CA THR A 273 1.11 -5.88 -5.41
C THR A 273 0.66 -6.15 -6.85
N THR A 274 1.21 -5.41 -7.82
CA THR A 274 0.89 -5.61 -9.24
C THR A 274 1.21 -7.04 -9.68
N LEU A 275 2.40 -7.55 -9.36
CA LEU A 275 2.80 -8.91 -9.70
C LEU A 275 1.81 -9.93 -9.14
N PHE A 276 1.48 -9.85 -7.85
CA PHE A 276 0.63 -10.85 -7.19
C PHE A 276 -0.82 -10.78 -7.66
N ILE A 277 -1.41 -9.59 -7.82
CA ILE A 277 -2.79 -9.46 -8.27
C ILE A 277 -2.92 -9.92 -9.72
N VAL A 278 -1.99 -9.53 -10.62
CA VAL A 278 -2.04 -9.97 -12.02
C VAL A 278 -1.89 -11.49 -12.13
N ILE A 279 -0.97 -12.10 -11.38
CA ILE A 279 -0.83 -13.57 -11.35
C ILE A 279 -2.11 -14.21 -10.80
N ARG A 280 -2.67 -13.70 -9.69
CA ARG A 280 -3.92 -14.19 -9.12
C ARG A 280 -5.04 -14.18 -10.16
N GLU A 281 -5.23 -13.06 -10.87
CA GLU A 281 -6.29 -12.91 -11.87
C GLU A 281 -6.12 -13.85 -13.08
N ILE A 282 -4.91 -13.97 -13.61
CA ILE A 282 -4.63 -14.85 -14.75
C ILE A 282 -4.80 -16.32 -14.35
N VAL A 283 -4.31 -16.71 -13.18
CA VAL A 283 -4.33 -18.10 -12.73
C VAL A 283 -5.72 -18.53 -12.28
N SER A 284 -6.47 -17.65 -11.58
CA SER A 284 -7.83 -17.94 -11.10
C SER A 284 -8.80 -18.24 -12.24
N THR A 285 -8.56 -17.70 -13.42
CA THR A 285 -9.36 -17.98 -14.62
C THR A 285 -9.19 -19.43 -15.12
N HIS A 286 -8.05 -20.08 -14.81
CA HIS A 286 -7.71 -21.40 -15.36
C HIS A 286 -7.62 -22.51 -14.29
N TRP A 287 -7.42 -22.15 -13.00
CA TRP A 287 -7.20 -23.12 -11.93
C TRP A 287 -7.83 -22.68 -10.61
N GLU A 288 -8.59 -23.57 -9.98
CA GLU A 288 -9.21 -23.34 -8.67
C GLU A 288 -8.18 -23.15 -7.55
N HIS A 289 -7.01 -23.81 -7.64
CA HIS A 289 -5.94 -23.73 -6.63
C HIS A 289 -4.93 -22.60 -6.91
N HIS A 290 -5.40 -21.43 -7.38
CA HIS A 290 -4.56 -20.28 -7.69
C HIS A 290 -3.68 -19.82 -6.50
N SER A 291 -4.17 -19.97 -5.26
CA SER A 291 -3.41 -19.60 -4.05
C SER A 291 -2.09 -20.37 -3.89
N LEU A 292 -2.04 -21.64 -4.34
CA LEU A 292 -0.82 -22.44 -4.31
C LEU A 292 0.24 -21.90 -5.28
N ILE A 293 -0.18 -21.50 -6.48
CA ILE A 293 0.72 -20.90 -7.48
C ILE A 293 1.24 -19.56 -7.00
N VAL A 294 0.36 -18.73 -6.45
CA VAL A 294 0.72 -17.43 -5.87
C VAL A 294 1.77 -17.61 -4.76
N GLY A 295 1.57 -18.60 -3.87
CA GLY A 295 2.53 -18.92 -2.80
C GLY A 295 3.88 -19.44 -3.36
N LEU A 296 3.86 -20.31 -4.38
CA LEU A 296 5.07 -20.80 -5.04
C LEU A 296 5.87 -19.66 -5.69
N VAL A 297 5.18 -18.75 -6.39
CA VAL A 297 5.82 -17.56 -6.98
C VAL A 297 6.42 -16.67 -5.90
N ALA A 298 5.73 -16.47 -4.75
CA ALA A 298 6.27 -15.74 -3.61
C ALA A 298 7.61 -16.32 -3.14
N ILE A 299 7.66 -17.63 -2.92
CA ILE A 299 8.86 -18.35 -2.47
C ILE A 299 9.98 -18.18 -3.51
N LEU A 300 9.67 -18.42 -4.78
CA LEU A 300 10.64 -18.34 -5.86
C LEU A 300 11.25 -16.93 -5.98
N VAL A 301 10.42 -15.88 -5.91
CA VAL A 301 10.91 -14.49 -5.99
C VAL A 301 11.76 -14.15 -4.77
N VAL A 302 11.38 -14.57 -3.56
CA VAL A 302 12.18 -14.32 -2.34
C VAL A 302 13.56 -14.99 -2.41
N ILE A 303 13.63 -16.20 -2.98
CA ILE A 303 14.91 -16.92 -3.13
C ILE A 303 15.79 -16.26 -4.20
N LEU A 304 15.21 -15.90 -5.36
CA LEU A 304 15.96 -15.34 -6.49
C LEU A 304 16.28 -13.85 -6.32
N ALA A 305 15.46 -13.12 -5.60
CA ALA A 305 15.56 -11.68 -5.41
C ALA A 305 15.55 -11.28 -3.92
N PRO A 306 16.61 -11.57 -3.14
CA PRO A 306 16.64 -11.29 -1.70
C PRO A 306 16.53 -9.79 -1.36
N LYS A 307 16.83 -8.89 -2.30
CA LYS A 307 16.61 -7.44 -2.17
C LYS A 307 15.29 -6.96 -2.82
N GLY A 308 14.41 -7.90 -3.21
CA GLY A 308 13.19 -7.65 -3.95
C GLY A 308 13.43 -7.26 -5.43
N LEU A 309 12.33 -7.18 -6.19
CA LEU A 309 12.38 -6.87 -7.62
C LEU A 309 13.01 -5.50 -7.93
N VAL A 310 12.74 -4.49 -7.09
CA VAL A 310 13.38 -3.17 -7.22
C VAL A 310 14.90 -3.24 -6.97
N GLY A 311 15.34 -4.12 -6.08
CA GLY A 311 16.76 -4.35 -5.82
C GLY A 311 17.49 -4.96 -7.02
N LEU A 312 16.88 -5.94 -7.68
CA LEU A 312 17.41 -6.53 -8.92
C LEU A 312 17.51 -5.49 -10.04
N TRP A 313 16.48 -4.66 -10.20
CA TRP A 313 16.51 -3.58 -11.18
C TRP A 313 17.66 -2.60 -10.95
N ARG A 314 17.91 -2.20 -9.70
CA ARG A 314 19.03 -1.29 -9.37
C ARG A 314 20.38 -1.93 -9.63
N ALA A 315 20.56 -3.20 -9.23
CA ALA A 315 21.79 -3.94 -9.49
C ALA A 315 22.07 -4.09 -10.99
N GLY A 316 21.03 -4.31 -11.81
CA GLY A 316 21.16 -4.33 -13.26
C GLY A 316 21.61 -2.99 -13.84
N LEU A 317 21.05 -1.87 -13.35
CA LEU A 317 21.44 -0.53 -13.82
C LEU A 317 22.89 -0.19 -13.44
N GLU A 318 23.34 -0.54 -12.24
CA GLU A 318 24.72 -0.34 -11.80
C GLU A 318 25.72 -1.14 -12.65
N HIS A 319 25.35 -2.34 -13.06
CA HIS A 319 26.19 -3.17 -13.95
C HIS A 319 26.33 -2.54 -15.34
N PHE A 320 25.24 -1.98 -15.88
CA PHE A 320 25.27 -1.27 -17.17
C PHE A 320 26.07 0.03 -17.13
N GLU A 321 26.04 0.77 -16.01
CA GLU A 321 26.85 1.99 -15.84
C GLU A 321 28.35 1.66 -15.70
N HIS A 322 28.68 0.58 -15.01
CA HIS A 322 30.07 0.12 -14.86
C HIS A 322 30.69 -0.35 -16.20
N ASP A 323 29.90 -1.04 -17.02
CA ASP A 323 30.29 -1.50 -18.36
C ASP A 323 30.47 -0.33 -19.35
N ARG A 324 29.72 0.77 -19.18
CA ARG A 324 29.93 1.99 -19.97
C ARG A 324 31.15 2.78 -19.55
N ALA A 325 31.50 2.77 -18.27
CA ALA A 325 32.65 3.47 -17.74
C ALA A 325 33.98 2.72 -18.05
N SER A 326 33.94 1.41 -18.28
CA SER A 326 35.08 0.57 -18.56
C SER A 326 35.49 0.49 -20.06
N LYS A 327 34.68 1.08 -20.98
CA LYS A 327 35.10 1.15 -22.39
C LYS A 327 36.21 2.18 -22.53
N PRO A 328 37.47 1.77 -22.92
CA PRO A 328 38.56 2.69 -23.11
C PRO A 328 38.21 3.66 -24.24
N VAL A 329 38.31 4.96 -23.93
CA VAL A 329 38.30 6.01 -24.95
C VAL A 329 39.54 5.74 -25.83
N SER A 330 39.33 5.16 -27.01
CA SER A 330 40.36 5.05 -28.04
C SER A 330 40.83 6.47 -28.42
N ARG A 331 41.89 6.95 -27.74
CA ARG A 331 42.66 8.10 -28.21
C ARG A 331 43.36 7.67 -29.48
N THR A 332 42.80 7.94 -30.61
CA THR A 332 43.51 8.04 -31.88
C THR A 332 44.49 9.22 -31.75
N LEU A 333 45.70 8.95 -31.28
CA LEU A 333 46.83 9.83 -31.53
C LEU A 333 47.17 9.66 -33.02
N GLN A 334 46.68 10.55 -33.86
CA GLN A 334 47.26 10.78 -35.16
C GLN A 334 48.57 11.50 -34.90
N VAL A 335 49.69 10.77 -35.05
CA VAL A 335 51.00 11.34 -35.24
C VAL A 335 51.09 11.56 -36.76
N GLU A 336 51.02 12.78 -37.21
CA GLU A 336 51.43 13.16 -38.55
C GLU A 336 52.96 13.37 -38.57
N PRO A 337 53.60 13.00 -39.70
CA PRO A 337 55.07 13.04 -39.88
C PRO A 337 55.66 14.44 -39.99
#